data_fac6986396f559059e0e99f6866f4194
#
_entry.id   fac6986396f559059e0e99f6866f4194
#
_cell.length_a   1.000
_cell.length_b   1.000
_cell.length_c   1.000
_cell.angle_alpha   90.00
_cell.angle_beta   90.00
_cell.angle_gamma   90.00
#
_symmetry.space_group_name_H-M   'P 1'
#
loop_
_entity.id
_entity.type
_entity.pdbx_description
1 polymer ?
#
loop_
_entity_poly.entity_id
_entity_poly.type
_entity_poly.pdbx_seq_one_letter_code
_entity_poly.pdbx_strand_id
1 'polypeptide(L)'
;LVKLAGVETQLSVLRRAHRLDGMEAMDVAKRLEWLGGLVFFDTVGNIPSGWGRACSVIAAQPTEIFTGDILHEADLEKLRDSLHKNARSTGDQGFPQGGLCGWVTYEGEFVFGEYHEMLIRDEQSGDWWEIGELSTKMAEPIASSAFPKRFVPQTRQEDFVRSVERAKEWIAAGDIYQVNLAQAFEAEVCGEGSLLALYETLREATPAPMAAWMALDGREILSSSPELFLKISGRVIETRPIKGTRPRFKDSDEDMRSAVELQTSPKEISELVMITDLLRNDLGQVCEFGSVEVSRMLELESLAQVHHLVSTIRGNLRPEQDALSALAACFPGGSITGAPKKRAMEIIHELEQQARGVYCGAIGWLGFNGESEFNIAIRTLVRDGEKLTYHVGAGIVADSIPEEEFQETLHKAEGIKLGVERFQGLTVAADCIRPANTNE
;
A
#
# COMPACT_ATOMS: atom_id res chain seq x y z
N LEU A 1 1.34 -44.20 -5.39
CA LEU A 1 1.24 -44.55 -3.95
C LEU A 1 2.66 -44.73 -3.41
N VAL A 2 3.27 -43.70 -2.88
CA VAL A 2 4.47 -43.79 -2.03
C VAL A 2 4.06 -43.19 -0.69
N LYS A 3 3.86 -44.06 0.31
CA LYS A 3 3.76 -43.68 1.70
C LYS A 3 5.12 -43.19 2.16
N LEU A 4 5.28 -41.89 2.37
CA LEU A 4 6.32 -41.31 3.22
C LEU A 4 5.71 -41.01 4.57
N ALA A 5 6.44 -41.43 5.61
CA ALA A 5 6.00 -41.49 6.99
C ALA A 5 5.73 -40.12 7.61
N GLY A 6 4.55 -39.93 8.19
CA GLY A 6 4.37 -39.31 9.49
C GLY A 6 4.56 -37.81 9.61
N VAL A 7 3.91 -36.99 8.79
CA VAL A 7 3.30 -35.70 9.20
C VAL A 7 2.07 -35.55 8.31
N GLU A 8 0.88 -35.78 8.84
CA GLU A 8 -0.36 -35.29 8.25
C GLU A 8 -0.39 -33.76 8.39
N THR A 9 0.25 -33.04 7.50
CA THR A 9 -0.09 -31.66 7.26
C THR A 9 -1.50 -31.69 6.67
N GLN A 10 -2.50 -31.38 7.48
CA GLN A 10 -3.84 -31.10 6.97
C GLN A 10 -3.69 -29.96 5.96
N LEU A 11 -3.71 -30.28 4.68
CA LEU A 11 -3.85 -29.32 3.60
C LEU A 11 -5.15 -28.55 3.88
N SER A 12 -5.02 -27.35 4.42
CA SER A 12 -6.18 -26.48 4.65
C SER A 12 -6.78 -26.14 3.29
N VAL A 13 -7.94 -26.73 3.01
CA VAL A 13 -8.66 -26.58 1.76
C VAL A 13 -9.37 -25.23 1.77
N LEU A 14 -9.28 -24.48 0.66
CA LEU A 14 -10.09 -23.28 0.44
C LEU A 14 -11.58 -23.70 0.44
N ARG A 15 -12.38 -23.05 1.29
CA ARG A 15 -13.81 -23.34 1.43
C ARG A 15 -14.64 -22.06 1.49
N ARG A 16 -15.91 -22.16 1.14
CA ARG A 16 -16.87 -21.07 1.32
C ARG A 16 -17.13 -20.86 2.82
N ALA A 17 -17.06 -19.62 3.28
CA ALA A 17 -17.28 -19.24 4.68
C ALA A 17 -18.70 -18.68 4.90
N HIS A 18 -19.73 -19.52 4.77
CA HIS A 18 -21.15 -19.11 4.84
C HIS A 18 -21.55 -18.36 6.11
N ARG A 19 -20.84 -18.58 7.23
CA ARG A 19 -21.12 -17.85 8.48
C ARG A 19 -20.79 -16.36 8.41
N LEU A 20 -20.07 -15.95 7.39
CA LEU A 20 -19.71 -14.54 7.13
C LEU A 20 -20.61 -13.88 6.07
N ASP A 21 -21.57 -14.60 5.51
CA ASP A 21 -22.46 -14.05 4.48
C ASP A 21 -23.18 -12.81 5.02
N GLY A 22 -23.09 -11.71 4.26
CA GLY A 22 -23.65 -10.42 4.63
C GLY A 22 -22.82 -9.56 5.58
N MET A 23 -21.63 -10.03 6.02
CA MET A 23 -20.70 -9.21 6.82
C MET A 23 -19.75 -8.41 5.93
N GLU A 24 -19.47 -7.18 6.33
CA GLU A 24 -18.44 -6.35 5.70
C GLU A 24 -17.04 -6.72 6.21
N ALA A 25 -16.01 -6.53 5.36
CA ALA A 25 -14.64 -6.91 5.70
C ALA A 25 -14.13 -6.16 6.95
N MET A 26 -14.48 -4.88 7.11
CA MET A 26 -14.13 -4.08 8.28
C MET A 26 -14.72 -4.65 9.58
N ASP A 27 -15.97 -5.12 9.56
CA ASP A 27 -16.61 -5.70 10.75
C ASP A 27 -15.95 -7.03 11.15
N VAL A 28 -15.51 -7.82 10.17
CA VAL A 28 -14.76 -9.05 10.40
C VAL A 28 -13.37 -8.74 10.96
N ALA A 29 -12.67 -7.74 10.42
CA ALA A 29 -11.37 -7.32 10.93
C ALA A 29 -11.45 -6.88 12.41
N LYS A 30 -12.42 -6.05 12.79
CA LYS A 30 -12.68 -5.63 14.18
C LYS A 30 -12.91 -6.80 15.12
N ARG A 31 -13.58 -7.86 14.66
CA ARG A 31 -13.86 -9.06 15.46
C ARG A 31 -12.68 -10.01 15.59
N LEU A 32 -11.64 -9.84 14.78
CA LEU A 32 -10.43 -10.65 14.80
C LEU A 32 -9.22 -9.92 15.40
N GLU A 33 -9.32 -8.63 15.65
CA GLU A 33 -8.23 -7.78 16.14
C GLU A 33 -7.58 -8.31 17.43
N TRP A 34 -8.35 -8.90 18.32
CA TRP A 34 -7.89 -9.45 19.58
C TRP A 34 -6.88 -10.60 19.42
N LEU A 35 -6.80 -11.23 18.26
CA LEU A 35 -5.90 -12.33 17.98
C LEU A 35 -4.43 -11.91 17.90
N GLY A 36 -4.15 -10.63 17.68
CA GLY A 36 -2.80 -10.12 17.47
C GLY A 36 -2.22 -10.47 16.10
N GLY A 37 -1.28 -9.64 15.64
CA GLY A 37 -0.64 -9.81 14.34
C GLY A 37 -1.64 -9.76 13.19
N LEU A 38 -2.75 -9.02 13.33
CA LEU A 38 -3.77 -8.87 12.30
C LEU A 38 -3.21 -8.09 11.12
N VAL A 39 -3.46 -8.61 9.92
CA VAL A 39 -3.25 -7.91 8.64
C VAL A 39 -4.58 -7.92 7.88
N PHE A 40 -4.92 -6.76 7.33
CA PHE A 40 -6.13 -6.55 6.56
C PHE A 40 -5.77 -5.79 5.28
N PHE A 41 -5.71 -6.48 4.16
CA PHE A 41 -5.64 -5.88 2.83
C PHE A 41 -7.07 -5.62 2.38
N ASP A 42 -7.36 -4.35 2.13
CA ASP A 42 -8.72 -3.85 1.96
C ASP A 42 -8.88 -3.22 0.57
N THR A 43 -9.85 -3.65 -0.15
CA THR A 43 -10.19 -3.09 -1.45
C THR A 43 -11.42 -2.22 -1.33
N VAL A 44 -11.25 -0.91 -1.34
CA VAL A 44 -12.31 0.07 -1.07
C VAL A 44 -12.66 0.90 -2.30
N GLY A 45 -13.95 1.06 -2.55
CA GLY A 45 -14.47 1.93 -3.59
C GLY A 45 -14.67 1.24 -4.94
N ASN A 46 -14.88 2.05 -5.98
CA ASN A 46 -14.99 1.53 -7.34
C ASN A 46 -13.64 1.04 -7.83
N ILE A 47 -13.61 -0.23 -8.24
CA ILE A 47 -12.41 -0.84 -8.79
C ILE A 47 -12.46 -0.64 -10.30
N PRO A 48 -11.45 0.00 -10.89
CA PRO A 48 -11.40 0.20 -12.33
C PRO A 48 -11.39 -1.12 -13.10
N SER A 49 -11.99 -1.13 -14.28
CA SER A 49 -11.92 -2.28 -15.19
C SER A 49 -10.46 -2.58 -15.53
N GLY A 50 -10.02 -3.80 -15.28
CA GLY A 50 -8.64 -4.21 -15.56
C GLY A 50 -7.75 -4.46 -14.33
N TRP A 51 -8.25 -4.19 -13.11
CA TRP A 51 -7.56 -4.56 -11.86
C TRP A 51 -7.63 -6.07 -11.55
N GLY A 52 -8.36 -6.83 -12.36
CA GLY A 52 -8.60 -8.25 -12.10
C GLY A 52 -9.66 -8.45 -11.01
N ARG A 53 -9.45 -9.44 -10.16
CA ARG A 53 -10.38 -9.73 -9.06
C ARG A 53 -10.09 -8.81 -7.87
N ALA A 54 -11.10 -8.11 -7.43
CA ALA A 54 -11.03 -7.27 -6.24
C ALA A 54 -11.37 -8.11 -5.02
N CYS A 55 -10.42 -8.25 -4.11
CA CYS A 55 -10.59 -9.03 -2.89
C CYS A 55 -10.06 -8.27 -1.69
N SER A 56 -10.79 -8.35 -0.57
CA SER A 56 -10.23 -8.05 0.75
C SER A 56 -9.70 -9.33 1.39
N VAL A 57 -8.53 -9.25 2.02
CA VAL A 57 -7.85 -10.40 2.66
C VAL A 57 -7.58 -10.07 4.12
N ILE A 58 -7.98 -10.96 5.02
CA ILE A 58 -7.75 -10.82 6.47
C ILE A 58 -7.00 -12.06 6.96
N ALA A 59 -5.89 -11.83 7.69
CA ALA A 59 -5.18 -12.89 8.40
C ALA A 59 -4.73 -12.40 9.79
N ALA A 60 -4.58 -13.32 10.71
CA ALA A 60 -4.17 -13.03 12.08
C ALA A 60 -3.37 -14.19 12.66
N GLN A 61 -2.68 -13.96 13.79
CA GLN A 61 -1.85 -14.96 14.47
C GLN A 61 -0.79 -15.56 13.53
N PRO A 62 0.21 -14.76 13.08
CA PRO A 62 1.31 -15.30 12.29
C PRO A 62 2.05 -16.36 13.09
N THR A 63 2.44 -17.45 12.41
CA THR A 63 3.22 -18.54 13.02
C THR A 63 4.67 -18.17 13.22
N GLU A 64 5.18 -17.27 12.39
CA GLU A 64 6.54 -16.72 12.43
C GLU A 64 6.53 -15.29 11.91
N ILE A 65 7.46 -14.46 12.41
CA ILE A 65 7.70 -13.11 11.88
C ILE A 65 9.14 -13.07 11.36
N PHE A 66 9.31 -12.73 10.10
CA PHE A 66 10.58 -12.55 9.41
C PHE A 66 10.91 -11.07 9.33
N THR A 67 12.14 -10.73 9.72
CA THR A 67 12.72 -9.40 9.55
C THR A 67 14.06 -9.51 8.83
N GLY A 68 14.41 -8.52 8.04
CA GLY A 68 15.65 -8.50 7.27
C GLY A 68 15.69 -7.36 6.26
N ASP A 69 16.56 -7.47 5.28
CA ASP A 69 16.74 -6.49 4.22
C ASP A 69 16.51 -7.16 2.86
N ILE A 70 15.66 -6.55 2.00
CA ILE A 70 15.33 -7.09 0.68
C ILE A 70 16.51 -7.11 -0.29
N LEU A 71 17.57 -6.35 0.00
CA LEU A 71 18.81 -6.33 -0.78
C LEU A 71 19.82 -7.38 -0.32
N HIS A 72 19.54 -8.08 0.80
CA HIS A 72 20.41 -9.14 1.32
C HIS A 72 19.87 -10.52 0.95
N GLU A 73 20.57 -11.23 0.07
CA GLU A 73 20.15 -12.56 -0.44
C GLU A 73 19.89 -13.57 0.70
N ALA A 74 20.72 -13.56 1.76
CA ALA A 74 20.52 -14.46 2.89
C ALA A 74 19.20 -14.23 3.65
N ASP A 75 18.65 -13.02 3.63
CA ASP A 75 17.35 -12.72 4.23
C ASP A 75 16.22 -13.11 3.28
N LEU A 76 16.39 -12.93 1.97
CA LEU A 76 15.45 -13.42 0.97
C LEU A 76 15.35 -14.94 0.95
N GLU A 77 16.47 -15.67 1.16
CA GLU A 77 16.47 -17.13 1.26
C GLU A 77 15.56 -17.64 2.38
N LYS A 78 15.52 -16.97 3.54
CA LYS A 78 14.60 -17.35 4.63
C LYS A 78 13.13 -17.27 4.21
N LEU A 79 12.77 -16.19 3.49
CA LEU A 79 11.41 -16.02 2.96
C LEU A 79 11.11 -17.07 1.88
N ARG A 80 12.08 -17.35 1.00
CA ARG A 80 11.98 -18.36 -0.05
C ARG A 80 11.78 -19.77 0.51
N ASP A 81 12.53 -20.12 1.55
CA ASP A 81 12.39 -21.39 2.25
C ASP A 81 10.99 -21.55 2.86
N SER A 82 10.44 -20.50 3.50
CA SER A 82 9.08 -20.51 4.01
C SER A 82 8.06 -20.71 2.88
N LEU A 83 8.17 -19.96 1.78
CA LEU A 83 7.27 -20.08 0.62
C LEU A 83 7.33 -21.47 0.00
N HIS A 84 8.51 -22.05 -0.17
CA HIS A 84 8.69 -23.39 -0.74
C HIS A 84 8.16 -24.49 0.19
N LYS A 85 8.46 -24.41 1.50
CA LYS A 85 7.99 -25.38 2.51
C LYS A 85 6.46 -25.46 2.55
N ASN A 86 5.80 -24.31 2.37
CA ASN A 86 4.35 -24.17 2.49
C ASN A 86 3.65 -24.10 1.13
N ALA A 87 4.38 -24.36 0.01
CA ALA A 87 3.85 -24.22 -1.34
C ALA A 87 2.55 -25.01 -1.53
N ARG A 88 1.56 -24.34 -2.13
CA ARG A 88 0.24 -24.88 -2.44
C ARG A 88 0.03 -24.95 -3.95
N SER A 89 -0.93 -25.77 -4.39
CA SER A 89 -1.29 -25.85 -5.80
C SER A 89 -1.67 -24.47 -6.33
N THR A 90 -1.06 -24.05 -7.42
CA THR A 90 -1.39 -22.82 -8.13
C THR A 90 -2.78 -22.95 -8.73
N GLY A 91 -3.77 -22.30 -8.09
CA GLY A 91 -5.06 -22.03 -8.71
C GLY A 91 -5.04 -20.59 -9.20
N ASP A 92 -5.49 -20.36 -10.43
CA ASP A 92 -5.67 -19.02 -11.00
C ASP A 92 -6.85 -18.31 -10.31
N GLN A 93 -6.65 -17.97 -9.04
CA GLN A 93 -7.71 -17.42 -8.19
C GLN A 93 -7.54 -15.93 -7.91
N GLY A 94 -6.33 -15.37 -8.15
CA GLY A 94 -6.02 -13.95 -7.98
C GLY A 94 -5.99 -13.47 -6.52
N PHE A 95 -5.90 -14.40 -5.54
CA PHE A 95 -5.75 -14.09 -4.11
C PHE A 95 -4.85 -15.13 -3.40
N PRO A 96 -4.26 -14.79 -2.23
CA PRO A 96 -3.36 -15.70 -1.52
C PRO A 96 -4.10 -16.88 -0.90
N GLN A 97 -3.42 -18.02 -0.82
CA GLN A 97 -3.89 -19.21 -0.10
C GLN A 97 -2.96 -19.53 1.08
N GLY A 98 -2.93 -18.66 2.10
CA GLY A 98 -1.85 -18.56 3.07
C GLY A 98 -0.68 -17.81 2.45
N GLY A 99 0.30 -17.40 3.24
CA GLY A 99 1.46 -16.69 2.71
C GLY A 99 2.16 -15.81 3.73
N LEU A 100 3.12 -15.04 3.22
CA LEU A 100 3.84 -14.01 3.94
C LEU A 100 3.14 -12.67 3.68
N CYS A 101 2.73 -11.97 4.75
CA CYS A 101 2.06 -10.68 4.66
C CYS A 101 2.82 -9.66 5.49
N GLY A 102 3.00 -8.45 4.93
CA GLY A 102 3.77 -7.42 5.63
C GLY A 102 4.16 -6.25 4.75
N TRP A 103 5.32 -5.67 5.02
CA TRP A 103 5.83 -4.49 4.32
C TRP A 103 7.33 -4.52 4.12
N VAL A 104 7.79 -3.68 3.20
CA VAL A 104 9.19 -3.31 2.99
C VAL A 104 9.29 -1.80 3.14
N THR A 105 10.24 -1.29 3.95
CA THR A 105 10.52 0.16 4.07
C THR A 105 11.21 0.67 2.82
N TYR A 106 11.17 1.97 2.56
CA TYR A 106 11.90 2.59 1.43
C TYR A 106 13.39 2.27 1.44
N GLU A 107 13.97 2.12 2.61
CA GLU A 107 15.39 1.79 2.81
C GLU A 107 15.72 0.31 2.55
N GLY A 108 14.71 -0.56 2.42
CA GLY A 108 14.87 -1.98 2.09
C GLY A 108 14.61 -2.95 3.24
N GLU A 109 14.47 -2.48 4.48
CA GLU A 109 14.13 -3.33 5.61
C GLU A 109 12.71 -3.90 5.46
N PHE A 110 12.52 -5.17 5.78
CA PHE A 110 11.20 -5.80 5.70
C PHE A 110 10.74 -6.40 7.03
N VAL A 111 9.41 -6.50 7.16
CA VAL A 111 8.72 -7.28 8.19
C VAL A 111 7.62 -8.07 7.50
N PHE A 112 7.67 -9.42 7.59
CA PHE A 112 6.63 -10.31 7.07
C PHE A 112 6.21 -11.31 8.13
N GLY A 113 4.91 -11.44 8.37
CA GLY A 113 4.32 -12.53 9.14
C GLY A 113 3.95 -13.71 8.24
N GLU A 114 4.16 -14.94 8.70
CA GLU A 114 3.73 -16.17 8.04
C GLU A 114 2.32 -16.55 8.50
N TYR A 115 1.36 -16.64 7.57
CA TYR A 115 -0.05 -16.90 7.86
C TYR A 115 -0.54 -18.14 7.11
N HIS A 116 -1.06 -19.09 7.87
CA HIS A 116 -1.65 -20.33 7.34
C HIS A 116 -3.16 -20.28 7.22
N GLU A 117 -3.80 -19.37 7.96
CA GLU A 117 -5.25 -19.16 7.97
C GLU A 117 -5.56 -17.76 7.42
N MET A 118 -6.53 -17.69 6.52
CA MET A 118 -6.97 -16.43 5.90
C MET A 118 -8.47 -16.44 5.62
N LEU A 119 -9.05 -15.25 5.65
CA LEU A 119 -10.37 -14.96 5.13
C LEU A 119 -10.23 -14.08 3.90
N ILE A 120 -10.94 -14.40 2.85
CA ILE A 120 -10.95 -13.66 1.59
C ILE A 120 -12.39 -13.29 1.24
N ARG A 121 -12.64 -12.00 1.05
CA ARG A 121 -13.93 -11.48 0.56
C ARG A 121 -13.79 -11.10 -0.90
N ASP A 122 -14.64 -11.59 -1.74
CA ASP A 122 -14.81 -11.09 -3.09
C ASP A 122 -15.69 -9.83 -3.04
N GLU A 123 -15.13 -8.67 -3.37
CA GLU A 123 -15.81 -7.38 -3.25
C GLU A 123 -16.91 -7.17 -4.30
N GLN A 124 -16.93 -7.96 -5.37
CA GLN A 124 -17.96 -7.88 -6.39
C GLN A 124 -19.21 -8.70 -6.01
N SER A 125 -19.00 -9.93 -5.51
CA SER A 125 -20.10 -10.80 -5.12
C SER A 125 -20.51 -10.69 -3.66
N GLY A 126 -19.62 -10.18 -2.80
CA GLY A 126 -19.76 -10.20 -1.34
C GLY A 126 -19.52 -11.58 -0.72
N ASP A 127 -19.02 -12.52 -1.51
CA ASP A 127 -18.79 -13.88 -1.09
C ASP A 127 -17.51 -13.99 -0.25
N TRP A 128 -17.60 -14.81 0.82
CA TRP A 128 -16.46 -15.10 1.68
C TRP A 128 -15.88 -16.49 1.43
N TRP A 129 -14.56 -16.54 1.38
CA TRP A 129 -13.77 -17.75 1.33
C TRP A 129 -12.84 -17.84 2.52
N GLU A 130 -12.51 -19.05 2.94
CA GLU A 130 -11.70 -19.30 4.13
C GLU A 130 -10.69 -20.40 3.89
N ILE A 131 -9.50 -20.16 4.43
CA ILE A 131 -8.44 -21.15 4.60
C ILE A 131 -8.19 -21.27 6.09
N GLY A 132 -8.27 -22.49 6.63
CA GLY A 132 -8.24 -22.73 8.08
C GLY A 132 -9.59 -22.47 8.74
N GLU A 133 -9.60 -21.94 9.97
CA GLU A 133 -10.80 -21.78 10.80
C GLU A 133 -10.90 -20.39 11.44
N LEU A 134 -10.31 -19.37 10.83
CA LEU A 134 -10.21 -18.01 11.39
C LEU A 134 -11.60 -17.43 11.69
N SER A 135 -12.62 -17.73 10.86
CA SER A 135 -14.01 -17.28 11.07
C SER A 135 -14.63 -17.80 12.38
N THR A 136 -14.10 -18.89 12.95
CA THR A 136 -14.58 -19.43 14.23
C THR A 136 -14.02 -18.69 15.44
N LYS A 137 -12.97 -17.91 15.24
CA LYS A 137 -12.22 -17.19 16.29
C LYS A 137 -12.72 -15.76 16.51
N MET A 138 -13.74 -15.32 15.77
CA MET A 138 -14.30 -13.97 15.93
C MET A 138 -14.87 -13.77 17.34
N ALA A 139 -14.60 -12.60 17.91
CA ALA A 139 -15.13 -12.15 19.20
C ALA A 139 -15.85 -10.80 19.06
N GLU A 140 -16.39 -10.28 20.16
CA GLU A 140 -16.88 -8.89 20.17
C GLU A 140 -15.69 -7.92 19.98
N PRO A 141 -15.88 -6.84 19.21
CA PRO A 141 -14.82 -5.87 18.97
C PRO A 141 -14.26 -5.28 20.26
N ILE A 142 -12.94 -5.09 20.30
CA ILE A 142 -12.27 -4.48 21.44
C ILE A 142 -12.45 -2.96 21.38
N ALA A 143 -12.84 -2.37 22.51
CA ALA A 143 -12.87 -0.91 22.61
C ALA A 143 -11.44 -0.37 22.64
N SER A 144 -11.13 0.57 21.76
CA SER A 144 -9.88 1.34 21.78
C SER A 144 -10.14 2.77 22.24
N SER A 145 -9.23 3.30 23.04
CA SER A 145 -9.19 4.72 23.43
C SER A 145 -8.00 5.45 22.77
N ALA A 146 -7.27 4.77 21.90
CA ALA A 146 -6.14 5.35 21.20
C ALA A 146 -6.57 6.45 20.24
N PHE A 147 -5.94 7.61 20.30
CA PHE A 147 -6.18 8.72 19.39
C PHE A 147 -4.91 9.53 19.15
N PRO A 148 -4.70 10.06 17.94
CA PRO A 148 -3.60 10.95 17.65
C PRO A 148 -3.91 12.38 18.14
N LYS A 149 -2.90 13.05 18.70
CA LYS A 149 -2.89 14.49 18.90
C LYS A 149 -2.77 15.21 17.54
N ARG A 150 -2.57 16.53 17.60
CA ARG A 150 -2.34 17.34 16.40
C ARG A 150 -1.03 16.97 15.73
N PHE A 151 -1.04 16.78 14.43
CA PHE A 151 0.16 16.61 13.62
C PHE A 151 0.99 17.89 13.51
N VAL A 152 2.30 17.74 13.65
CA VAL A 152 3.29 18.81 13.53
C VAL A 152 4.21 18.49 12.36
N PRO A 153 4.42 19.43 11.42
CA PRO A 153 5.38 19.23 10.35
C PRO A 153 6.80 19.12 10.92
N GLN A 154 7.57 18.17 10.39
CA GLN A 154 8.97 17.95 10.77
C GLN A 154 9.93 18.72 9.88
N THR A 155 9.48 19.21 8.73
CA THR A 155 10.25 20.02 7.78
C THR A 155 9.61 21.40 7.71
N ARG A 156 10.43 22.46 7.84
CA ARG A 156 9.94 23.84 7.65
C ARG A 156 9.75 24.11 6.16
N GLN A 157 8.81 24.99 5.83
CA GLN A 157 8.55 25.38 4.44
C GLN A 157 9.82 25.87 3.72
N GLU A 158 10.60 26.73 4.39
CA GLU A 158 11.83 27.30 3.80
C GLU A 158 12.89 26.22 3.51
N ASP A 159 12.94 25.16 4.33
CA ASP A 159 13.87 24.04 4.12
C ASP A 159 13.43 23.18 2.94
N PHE A 160 12.12 22.90 2.82
CA PHE A 160 11.57 22.18 1.67
C PHE A 160 11.77 22.96 0.36
N VAL A 161 11.46 24.25 0.35
CA VAL A 161 11.66 25.13 -0.81
C VAL A 161 13.11 25.12 -1.27
N ARG A 162 14.08 25.26 -0.34
CA ARG A 162 15.51 25.14 -0.68
C ARG A 162 15.89 23.78 -1.25
N SER A 163 15.30 22.71 -0.74
CA SER A 163 15.53 21.35 -1.31
C SER A 163 15.01 21.24 -2.74
N VAL A 164 13.86 21.85 -3.05
CA VAL A 164 13.34 21.92 -4.43
C VAL A 164 14.26 22.74 -5.33
N GLU A 165 14.72 23.92 -4.89
CA GLU A 165 15.68 24.74 -5.64
C GLU A 165 16.95 23.95 -5.95
N ARG A 166 17.49 23.25 -4.95
CA ARG A 166 18.69 22.42 -5.12
C ARG A 166 18.46 21.26 -6.09
N ALA A 167 17.31 20.59 -6.02
CA ALA A 167 16.95 19.54 -6.98
C ALA A 167 16.88 20.07 -8.42
N LYS A 168 16.35 21.27 -8.62
CA LYS A 168 16.31 21.95 -9.94
C LYS A 168 17.70 22.25 -10.49
N GLU A 169 18.69 22.53 -9.65
CA GLU A 169 20.08 22.70 -10.09
C GLU A 169 20.63 21.41 -10.71
N TRP A 170 20.37 20.22 -10.10
CA TRP A 170 20.77 18.93 -10.68
C TRP A 170 20.00 18.59 -11.95
N ILE A 171 18.71 18.96 -12.03
CA ILE A 171 17.94 18.82 -13.26
C ILE A 171 18.56 19.66 -14.37
N ALA A 172 18.90 20.94 -14.09
CA ALA A 172 19.52 21.84 -15.05
C ALA A 172 20.93 21.37 -15.46
N ALA A 173 21.67 20.72 -14.57
CA ALA A 173 22.96 20.11 -14.87
C ALA A 173 22.85 18.81 -15.70
N GLY A 174 21.65 18.22 -15.83
CA GLY A 174 21.41 16.99 -16.56
C GLY A 174 21.67 15.71 -15.76
N ASP A 175 21.82 15.81 -14.43
CA ASP A 175 22.01 14.65 -13.55
C ASP A 175 20.76 13.77 -13.45
N ILE A 176 19.58 14.41 -13.40
CA ILE A 176 18.27 13.77 -13.28
C ILE A 176 17.23 14.51 -14.13
N TYR A 177 16.14 13.82 -14.47
CA TYR A 177 14.96 14.42 -15.11
C TYR A 177 13.90 14.81 -14.09
N GLN A 178 13.77 13.99 -13.02
CA GLN A 178 12.80 14.15 -11.96
C GLN A 178 13.34 13.54 -10.67
N VAL A 179 12.95 14.13 -9.54
CA VAL A 179 13.09 13.53 -8.20
C VAL A 179 11.84 13.77 -7.38
N ASN A 180 11.42 12.79 -6.58
CA ASN A 180 10.31 12.95 -5.64
C ASN A 180 10.86 13.38 -4.28
N LEU A 181 10.52 14.58 -3.81
CA LEU A 181 10.90 15.08 -2.49
C LEU A 181 9.72 15.02 -1.53
N ALA A 182 9.97 14.60 -0.30
CA ALA A 182 8.95 14.42 0.72
C ALA A 182 9.21 15.23 1.99
N GLN A 183 8.14 15.49 2.73
CA GLN A 183 8.15 16.01 4.09
C GLN A 183 7.34 15.13 5.02
N ALA A 184 7.73 15.09 6.29
CA ALA A 184 7.11 14.29 7.33
C ALA A 184 6.22 15.15 8.25
N PHE A 185 5.18 14.50 8.76
CA PHE A 185 4.32 15.01 9.82
C PHE A 185 4.26 13.99 10.95
N GLU A 186 4.26 14.44 12.18
CA GLU A 186 4.28 13.60 13.36
C GLU A 186 3.24 14.04 14.38
N ALA A 187 2.60 13.07 15.03
CA ALA A 187 1.70 13.26 16.15
C ALA A 187 2.01 12.24 17.25
N GLU A 188 1.78 12.61 18.48
CA GLU A 188 1.75 11.71 19.62
C GLU A 188 0.41 10.98 19.67
N VAL A 189 0.41 9.68 19.89
CA VAL A 189 -0.78 8.86 20.16
C VAL A 189 -0.97 8.74 21.66
N CYS A 190 -2.17 9.07 22.11
CA CYS A 190 -2.61 8.93 23.49
C CYS A 190 -3.66 7.83 23.60
N GLY A 191 -3.87 7.33 24.84
CA GLY A 191 -4.83 6.26 25.09
C GLY A 191 -4.23 4.87 24.81
N GLU A 192 -5.07 3.85 24.99
CA GLU A 192 -4.68 2.44 24.85
C GLU A 192 -5.47 1.79 23.70
N GLY A 193 -4.90 0.73 23.12
CA GLY A 193 -5.49 -0.04 22.03
C GLY A 193 -4.93 0.35 20.67
N SER A 194 -5.59 -0.10 19.62
CA SER A 194 -5.19 0.12 18.23
C SER A 194 -5.81 1.37 17.62
N LEU A 195 -5.32 1.72 16.43
CA LEU A 195 -5.86 2.76 15.58
C LEU A 195 -6.77 2.21 14.46
N LEU A 196 -7.30 0.97 14.60
CA LEU A 196 -8.20 0.36 13.60
C LEU A 196 -9.46 1.22 13.36
N ALA A 197 -10.00 1.86 14.41
CA ALA A 197 -11.12 2.78 14.26
C ALA A 197 -10.74 4.08 13.50
N LEU A 198 -9.50 4.56 13.64
CA LEU A 198 -8.98 5.64 12.80
C LEU A 198 -8.85 5.18 11.34
N TYR A 199 -8.37 3.96 11.11
CA TYR A 199 -8.31 3.40 9.76
C TYR A 199 -9.69 3.35 9.10
N GLU A 200 -10.73 2.98 9.83
CA GLU A 200 -12.11 2.99 9.32
C GLU A 200 -12.53 4.38 8.81
N THR A 201 -12.23 5.44 9.55
CA THR A 201 -12.53 6.81 9.07
C THR A 201 -11.66 7.24 7.88
N LEU A 202 -10.40 6.78 7.83
CA LEU A 202 -9.51 7.03 6.69
C LEU A 202 -10.00 6.35 5.42
N ARG A 203 -10.41 5.08 5.50
CA ARG A 203 -10.92 4.33 4.34
C ARG A 203 -12.21 4.92 3.76
N GLU A 204 -13.03 5.56 4.60
CA GLU A 204 -14.22 6.29 4.16
C GLU A 204 -13.87 7.66 3.55
N ALA A 205 -12.91 8.35 4.13
CA ALA A 205 -12.48 9.67 3.66
C ALA A 205 -11.67 9.59 2.35
N THR A 206 -10.88 8.52 2.20
CA THR A 206 -9.97 8.30 1.06
C THR A 206 -10.04 6.85 0.57
N PRO A 207 -11.18 6.42 0.01
CA PRO A 207 -11.32 5.05 -0.49
C PRO A 207 -10.28 4.77 -1.57
N ALA A 208 -9.59 3.63 -1.45
CA ALA A 208 -8.50 3.26 -2.35
C ALA A 208 -8.47 1.74 -2.60
N PRO A 209 -8.09 1.30 -3.83
CA PRO A 209 -8.12 -0.11 -4.20
C PRO A 209 -7.04 -0.96 -3.54
N MET A 210 -5.97 -0.35 -3.05
CA MET A 210 -4.82 -1.02 -2.43
C MET A 210 -4.63 -0.59 -0.97
N ALA A 211 -5.76 -0.35 -0.28
CA ALA A 211 -5.73 0.02 1.14
C ALA A 211 -5.28 -1.17 2.01
N ALA A 212 -4.74 -0.87 3.18
CA ALA A 212 -4.36 -1.90 4.14
C ALA A 212 -4.32 -1.35 5.56
N TRP A 213 -4.66 -2.19 6.52
CA TRP A 213 -4.34 -1.98 7.92
C TRP A 213 -3.62 -3.21 8.47
N MET A 214 -2.60 -2.99 9.28
CA MET A 214 -1.90 -4.10 9.93
C MET A 214 -1.27 -3.69 11.25
N ALA A 215 -1.29 -4.62 12.21
CA ALA A 215 -0.58 -4.52 13.49
C ALA A 215 0.38 -5.70 13.59
N LEU A 216 1.64 -5.47 13.31
CA LEU A 216 2.68 -6.51 13.25
C LEU A 216 3.99 -5.94 13.75
N ASP A 217 4.77 -6.76 14.49
CA ASP A 217 6.09 -6.39 15.02
C ASP A 217 6.10 -5.06 15.80
N GLY A 218 5.06 -4.82 16.61
CA GLY A 218 4.95 -3.62 17.45
C GLY A 218 4.57 -2.34 16.73
N ARG A 219 4.34 -2.38 15.42
CA ARG A 219 3.91 -1.25 14.59
C ARG A 219 2.49 -1.42 14.10
N GLU A 220 1.79 -0.29 13.91
CA GLU A 220 0.53 -0.24 13.17
C GLU A 220 0.71 0.57 11.89
N ILE A 221 0.20 0.04 10.80
CA ILE A 221 0.22 0.70 9.48
C ILE A 221 -1.22 0.89 9.02
N LEU A 222 -1.57 2.12 8.65
CA LEU A 222 -2.87 2.51 8.13
C LEU A 222 -2.63 3.12 6.74
N SER A 223 -2.93 2.38 5.69
CA SER A 223 -2.65 2.77 4.30
C SER A 223 -3.92 2.90 3.48
N SER A 224 -4.07 4.02 2.78
CA SER A 224 -5.10 4.26 1.74
C SER A 224 -4.43 4.40 0.37
N SER A 225 -3.51 3.49 0.04
CA SER A 225 -2.76 3.55 -1.21
C SER A 225 -3.62 3.28 -2.43
N PRO A 226 -3.57 4.15 -3.46
CA PRO A 226 -4.24 3.90 -4.73
C PRO A 226 -3.39 3.13 -5.73
N GLU A 227 -2.09 2.93 -5.50
CA GLU A 227 -1.12 2.55 -6.53
C GLU A 227 -0.63 1.11 -6.38
N LEU A 228 -0.79 0.33 -7.44
CA LEU A 228 -0.23 -1.02 -7.55
C LEU A 228 1.25 -0.92 -7.90
N PHE A 229 2.10 -1.42 -7.01
CA PHE A 229 3.54 -1.56 -7.27
C PHE A 229 3.83 -2.77 -8.13
N LEU A 230 3.56 -3.97 -7.63
CA LEU A 230 3.78 -5.22 -8.33
C LEU A 230 2.64 -6.20 -8.05
N LYS A 231 2.18 -6.87 -9.09
CA LYS A 231 1.30 -8.05 -9.01
C LYS A 231 1.91 -9.16 -9.81
N ILE A 232 1.97 -10.35 -9.23
CA ILE A 232 2.51 -11.55 -9.89
C ILE A 232 1.47 -12.64 -9.78
N SER A 233 1.12 -13.22 -10.93
CA SER A 233 0.25 -14.39 -11.05
C SER A 233 0.93 -15.42 -11.95
N GLY A 234 1.35 -16.53 -11.38
CA GLY A 234 2.21 -17.49 -12.05
C GLY A 234 3.53 -16.82 -12.48
N ARG A 235 3.73 -16.66 -13.79
CA ARG A 235 4.91 -15.98 -14.35
C ARG A 235 4.62 -14.59 -14.89
N VAL A 236 3.37 -14.16 -14.91
CA VAL A 236 2.99 -12.82 -15.36
C VAL A 236 3.22 -11.82 -14.23
N ILE A 237 4.01 -10.80 -14.51
CA ILE A 237 4.20 -9.65 -13.61
C ILE A 237 3.56 -8.41 -14.22
N GLU A 238 2.91 -7.61 -13.37
CA GLU A 238 2.25 -6.37 -13.74
C GLU A 238 2.60 -5.25 -12.77
N THR A 239 2.74 -4.02 -13.28
CA THR A 239 2.85 -2.79 -12.50
C THR A 239 1.96 -1.71 -13.10
N ARG A 240 1.42 -0.80 -12.25
CA ARG A 240 0.43 0.21 -12.69
C ARG A 240 0.72 1.58 -12.07
N PRO A 241 1.67 2.33 -12.62
CA PRO A 241 1.98 3.67 -12.17
C PRO A 241 0.81 4.63 -12.42
N ILE A 242 0.65 5.56 -11.49
CA ILE A 242 -0.34 6.63 -11.53
C ILE A 242 0.39 7.97 -11.59
N LYS A 243 -0.03 8.86 -12.50
CA LYS A 243 0.33 10.26 -12.50
C LYS A 243 -0.88 11.11 -12.85
N GLY A 244 -0.89 12.30 -12.29
CA GLY A 244 -2.02 13.19 -12.44
C GLY A 244 -3.25 12.77 -11.64
N THR A 245 -3.85 13.75 -11.00
CA THR A 245 -5.07 13.59 -10.22
C THR A 245 -5.94 14.81 -10.42
N ARG A 246 -7.22 14.59 -10.72
CA ARG A 246 -8.23 15.63 -10.76
C ARG A 246 -9.45 15.21 -9.96
N PRO A 247 -10.14 16.16 -9.30
CA PRO A 247 -11.33 15.83 -8.53
C PRO A 247 -12.48 15.37 -9.42
N ARG A 248 -13.34 14.54 -8.86
CA ARG A 248 -14.65 14.20 -9.41
C ARG A 248 -15.67 15.24 -8.99
N PHE A 249 -16.64 15.50 -9.85
CA PHE A 249 -17.73 16.42 -9.58
C PHE A 249 -19.08 15.72 -9.71
N LYS A 250 -20.09 16.22 -8.96
CA LYS A 250 -21.46 15.70 -9.06
C LYS A 250 -22.14 16.18 -10.36
N ASP A 251 -21.77 17.36 -10.84
CA ASP A 251 -22.21 17.88 -12.12
C ASP A 251 -21.45 17.19 -13.24
N SER A 252 -22.18 16.62 -14.21
CA SER A 252 -21.59 15.81 -15.28
C SER A 252 -20.69 16.61 -16.23
N ASP A 253 -20.99 17.90 -16.44
CA ASP A 253 -20.22 18.74 -17.36
C ASP A 253 -18.92 19.21 -16.69
N GLU A 254 -18.94 19.45 -15.37
CA GLU A 254 -17.75 19.73 -14.59
C GLU A 254 -16.86 18.49 -14.46
N ASP A 255 -17.46 17.32 -14.23
CA ASP A 255 -16.73 16.04 -14.14
C ASP A 255 -16.03 15.71 -15.45
N MET A 256 -16.73 15.89 -16.58
CA MET A 256 -16.16 15.68 -17.92
C MET A 256 -15.02 16.68 -18.19
N ARG A 257 -15.17 17.96 -17.83
CA ARG A 257 -14.10 18.96 -17.99
C ARG A 257 -12.87 18.57 -17.20
N SER A 258 -13.03 18.17 -15.94
CA SER A 258 -11.95 17.68 -15.07
C SER A 258 -11.21 16.49 -15.69
N ALA A 259 -11.95 15.53 -16.25
CA ALA A 259 -11.39 14.37 -16.95
C ALA A 259 -10.61 14.77 -18.21
N VAL A 260 -11.16 15.66 -19.04
CA VAL A 260 -10.51 16.14 -20.27
C VAL A 260 -9.26 16.96 -19.96
N GLU A 261 -9.29 17.84 -18.94
CA GLU A 261 -8.12 18.57 -18.49
C GLU A 261 -6.98 17.65 -18.11
N LEU A 262 -7.28 16.56 -17.38
CA LEU A 262 -6.29 15.56 -17.01
C LEU A 262 -5.71 14.85 -18.25
N GLN A 263 -6.56 14.38 -19.15
CA GLN A 263 -6.17 13.65 -20.36
C GLN A 263 -5.41 14.52 -21.38
N THR A 264 -5.53 15.83 -21.31
CA THR A 264 -4.88 16.78 -22.24
C THR A 264 -3.74 17.57 -21.59
N SER A 265 -3.43 17.34 -20.31
CA SER A 265 -2.33 17.99 -19.58
C SER A 265 -0.97 17.53 -20.09
N PRO A 266 -0.17 18.38 -20.78
CA PRO A 266 1.14 17.97 -21.27
C PRO A 266 2.11 17.56 -20.15
N LYS A 267 2.01 18.19 -18.96
CA LYS A 267 2.81 17.86 -17.78
C LYS A 267 2.53 16.44 -17.33
N GLU A 268 1.26 16.12 -17.04
CA GLU A 268 0.85 14.82 -16.50
C GLU A 268 1.16 13.67 -17.48
N ILE A 269 0.92 13.91 -18.77
CA ILE A 269 1.22 12.97 -19.84
C ILE A 269 2.73 12.69 -19.88
N SER A 270 3.56 13.74 -19.90
CA SER A 270 5.02 13.59 -20.01
C SER A 270 5.59 12.85 -18.80
N GLU A 271 5.11 13.17 -17.59
CA GLU A 271 5.53 12.50 -16.37
C GLU A 271 5.14 11.01 -16.39
N LEU A 272 3.90 10.67 -16.77
CA LEU A 272 3.47 9.27 -16.82
C LEU A 272 4.20 8.48 -17.90
N VAL A 273 4.49 9.07 -19.07
CA VAL A 273 5.30 8.44 -20.11
C VAL A 273 6.70 8.13 -19.59
N MET A 274 7.35 9.07 -18.93
CA MET A 274 8.69 8.90 -18.35
C MET A 274 8.70 7.80 -17.28
N ILE A 275 7.74 7.77 -16.36
CA ILE A 275 7.64 6.74 -15.32
C ILE A 275 7.31 5.38 -15.93
N THR A 276 6.45 5.34 -16.96
CA THR A 276 6.16 4.09 -17.69
C THR A 276 7.43 3.49 -18.28
N ASP A 277 8.30 4.31 -18.88
CA ASP A 277 9.57 3.82 -19.43
C ASP A 277 10.54 3.36 -18.35
N LEU A 278 10.60 4.07 -17.22
CA LEU A 278 11.39 3.67 -16.05
C LEU A 278 10.95 2.29 -15.54
N LEU A 279 9.65 2.05 -15.38
CA LEU A 279 9.13 0.76 -14.89
C LEU A 279 9.25 -0.36 -15.94
N ARG A 280 9.21 -0.05 -17.24
CA ARG A 280 9.58 -1.01 -18.29
C ARG A 280 11.03 -1.49 -18.12
N ASN A 281 11.94 -0.57 -17.79
CA ASN A 281 13.33 -0.91 -17.51
C ASN A 281 13.44 -1.76 -16.24
N ASP A 282 12.69 -1.46 -15.18
CA ASP A 282 12.68 -2.26 -13.95
C ASP A 282 12.21 -3.69 -14.23
N LEU A 283 11.06 -3.88 -14.89
CA LEU A 283 10.57 -5.20 -15.28
C LEU A 283 11.53 -5.93 -16.24
N GLY A 284 12.21 -5.19 -17.11
CA GLY A 284 13.21 -5.74 -18.03
C GLY A 284 14.37 -6.46 -17.34
N GLN A 285 14.64 -6.14 -16.06
CA GLN A 285 15.69 -6.79 -15.28
C GLN A 285 15.34 -8.22 -14.87
N VAL A 286 14.06 -8.57 -14.80
CA VAL A 286 13.58 -9.88 -14.31
C VAL A 286 12.74 -10.65 -15.33
N CYS A 287 12.27 -9.99 -16.37
CA CYS A 287 11.42 -10.58 -17.41
C CYS A 287 12.21 -11.19 -18.56
N GLU A 288 11.58 -12.09 -19.28
CA GLU A 288 12.07 -12.62 -20.55
C GLU A 288 12.27 -11.49 -21.57
N PHE A 289 13.34 -11.59 -22.35
CA PHE A 289 13.63 -10.60 -23.37
C PHE A 289 12.47 -10.50 -24.40
N GLY A 290 12.00 -9.28 -24.62
CA GLY A 290 10.89 -9.01 -25.55
C GLY A 290 9.49 -9.27 -24.99
N SER A 291 9.36 -9.71 -23.71
CA SER A 291 8.05 -9.95 -23.09
C SER A 291 7.46 -8.71 -22.40
N VAL A 292 8.28 -7.68 -22.13
CA VAL A 292 7.79 -6.47 -21.45
C VAL A 292 7.05 -5.59 -22.45
N GLU A 293 5.76 -5.34 -22.16
CA GLU A 293 4.88 -4.51 -22.98
C GLU A 293 4.12 -3.50 -22.13
N VAL A 294 3.75 -2.38 -22.72
CA VAL A 294 2.78 -1.44 -22.18
C VAL A 294 1.41 -1.85 -22.73
N SER A 295 0.67 -2.65 -21.97
CA SER A 295 -0.63 -3.19 -22.39
C SER A 295 -1.71 -2.12 -22.44
N ARG A 296 -1.58 -1.08 -21.61
CA ARG A 296 -2.44 0.11 -21.59
C ARG A 296 -1.60 1.34 -21.27
N MET A 297 -1.81 2.40 -22.04
CA MET A 297 -1.04 3.65 -21.92
C MET A 297 -1.98 4.84 -21.73
N LEU A 298 -1.72 5.66 -20.69
CA LEU A 298 -2.46 6.90 -20.41
C LEU A 298 -3.99 6.66 -20.29
N GLU A 299 -4.41 5.56 -19.66
CA GLU A 299 -5.83 5.25 -19.45
C GLU A 299 -6.40 6.14 -18.35
N LEU A 300 -7.57 6.73 -18.59
CA LEU A 300 -8.29 7.47 -17.55
C LEU A 300 -9.03 6.49 -16.66
N GLU A 301 -8.67 6.45 -15.39
CA GLU A 301 -9.39 5.71 -14.35
C GLU A 301 -10.14 6.66 -13.42
N SER A 302 -11.44 6.42 -13.26
CA SER A 302 -12.32 7.22 -12.43
C SER A 302 -12.63 6.46 -11.16
N LEU A 303 -12.01 6.86 -10.05
CA LEU A 303 -12.34 6.41 -8.70
C LEU A 303 -13.53 7.20 -8.15
N ALA A 304 -13.93 6.93 -6.91
CA ALA A 304 -15.10 7.58 -6.31
C ALA A 304 -14.96 9.11 -6.20
N GLN A 305 -13.75 9.61 -5.91
CA GLN A 305 -13.48 11.03 -5.61
C GLN A 305 -12.55 11.71 -6.62
N VAL A 306 -11.81 10.94 -7.41
CA VAL A 306 -10.78 11.47 -8.30
C VAL A 306 -10.72 10.73 -9.63
N HIS A 307 -10.23 11.42 -10.64
CA HIS A 307 -9.73 10.84 -11.88
C HIS A 307 -8.21 10.71 -11.82
N HIS A 308 -7.69 9.60 -12.33
CA HIS A 308 -6.26 9.34 -12.47
C HIS A 308 -5.89 9.00 -13.93
N LEU A 309 -4.68 9.34 -14.35
CA LEU A 309 -4.04 8.74 -15.53
C LEU A 309 -3.17 7.58 -15.08
N VAL A 310 -3.37 6.43 -15.70
CA VAL A 310 -2.70 5.17 -15.36
C VAL A 310 -2.10 4.53 -16.60
N SER A 311 -0.92 3.94 -16.48
CA SER A 311 -0.40 3.01 -17.48
C SER A 311 -0.33 1.61 -16.87
N THR A 312 -0.42 0.58 -17.70
CA THR A 312 -0.26 -0.81 -17.27
C THR A 312 0.89 -1.44 -18.04
N ILE A 313 1.91 -1.88 -17.32
CA ILE A 313 3.08 -2.55 -17.88
C ILE A 313 3.06 -4.00 -17.41
N ARG A 314 3.26 -4.93 -18.33
CA ARG A 314 3.29 -6.36 -18.07
C ARG A 314 4.55 -7.01 -18.64
N GLY A 315 4.92 -8.15 -18.07
CA GLY A 315 6.01 -8.99 -18.58
C GLY A 315 5.86 -10.43 -18.10
N ASN A 316 6.68 -11.31 -18.64
CA ASN A 316 6.79 -12.69 -18.18
C ASN A 316 8.11 -12.86 -17.45
N LEU A 317 8.08 -13.22 -16.16
CA LEU A 317 9.29 -13.52 -15.39
C LEU A 317 10.11 -14.61 -16.08
N ARG A 318 11.44 -14.47 -16.07
CA ARG A 318 12.32 -15.55 -16.49
C ARG A 318 12.14 -16.78 -15.58
N PRO A 319 12.39 -18.02 -16.08
CA PRO A 319 12.19 -19.24 -15.29
C PRO A 319 12.95 -19.31 -13.97
N GLU A 320 14.10 -18.63 -13.90
CA GLU A 320 14.95 -18.55 -12.70
C GLU A 320 14.57 -17.44 -11.73
N GLN A 321 13.58 -16.61 -12.07
CA GLN A 321 13.12 -15.51 -11.24
C GLN A 321 11.83 -15.86 -10.51
N ASP A 322 11.72 -15.42 -9.27
CA ASP A 322 10.53 -15.54 -8.42
C ASP A 322 10.00 -14.17 -8.00
N ALA A 323 8.94 -14.17 -7.20
CA ALA A 323 8.33 -12.94 -6.71
C ALA A 323 9.27 -12.11 -5.83
N LEU A 324 10.13 -12.75 -5.04
CA LEU A 324 11.12 -12.06 -4.19
C LEU A 324 12.23 -11.42 -5.02
N SER A 325 12.75 -12.13 -6.01
CA SER A 325 13.72 -11.58 -6.96
C SER A 325 13.14 -10.38 -7.72
N ALA A 326 11.88 -10.48 -8.16
CA ALA A 326 11.19 -9.40 -8.85
C ALA A 326 10.97 -8.19 -7.93
N LEU A 327 10.56 -8.43 -6.68
CA LEU A 327 10.38 -7.37 -5.70
C LEU A 327 11.71 -6.65 -5.44
N ALA A 328 12.80 -7.37 -5.18
CA ALA A 328 14.12 -6.79 -4.93
C ALA A 328 14.66 -5.99 -6.12
N ALA A 329 14.53 -6.51 -7.35
CA ALA A 329 15.04 -5.85 -8.55
C ALA A 329 14.28 -4.58 -8.94
N CYS A 330 12.96 -4.53 -8.69
CA CYS A 330 12.14 -3.37 -9.01
C CYS A 330 12.12 -2.31 -7.89
N PHE A 331 12.57 -2.69 -6.68
CA PHE A 331 12.50 -1.84 -5.49
C PHE A 331 13.60 -0.76 -5.44
N PRO A 332 13.31 0.43 -4.85
CA PRO A 332 11.98 0.97 -4.61
C PRO A 332 11.28 1.39 -5.91
N GLY A 333 9.96 1.60 -5.84
CA GLY A 333 9.15 1.95 -7.02
C GLY A 333 9.66 3.20 -7.76
N GLY A 334 9.62 3.17 -9.10
CA GLY A 334 10.09 4.29 -9.91
C GLY A 334 9.23 5.54 -9.77
N SER A 335 7.92 5.39 -9.54
CA SER A 335 6.97 6.50 -9.44
C SER A 335 7.19 7.42 -8.24
N ILE A 336 7.86 6.91 -7.19
CA ILE A 336 8.10 7.62 -5.92
C ILE A 336 9.58 7.94 -5.68
N THR A 337 10.46 7.63 -6.62
CA THR A 337 11.89 7.96 -6.57
C THR A 337 12.24 9.06 -7.56
N GLY A 338 12.39 8.75 -8.80
CA GLY A 338 12.74 9.68 -9.89
C GLY A 338 13.53 9.00 -10.99
N ALA A 339 13.98 9.78 -11.95
CA ALA A 339 14.66 9.28 -13.12
C ALA A 339 15.97 10.08 -13.41
N PRO A 340 17.12 9.40 -13.58
CA PRO A 340 17.42 7.99 -13.37
C PRO A 340 17.31 7.58 -11.89
N LYS A 341 16.74 6.38 -11.61
CA LYS A 341 16.38 5.94 -10.24
C LYS A 341 17.52 6.05 -9.24
N LYS A 342 18.68 5.45 -9.53
CA LYS A 342 19.83 5.43 -8.61
C LYS A 342 20.27 6.86 -8.21
N ARG A 343 20.40 7.76 -9.19
CA ARG A 343 20.83 9.14 -8.91
C ARG A 343 19.76 9.91 -8.15
N ALA A 344 18.50 9.72 -8.46
CA ALA A 344 17.38 10.31 -7.71
C ALA A 344 17.38 9.85 -6.24
N MET A 345 17.65 8.57 -5.96
CA MET A 345 17.76 8.07 -4.58
C MET A 345 18.93 8.68 -3.81
N GLU A 346 20.08 8.87 -4.45
CA GLU A 346 21.24 9.58 -3.86
C GLU A 346 20.86 11.03 -3.47
N ILE A 347 20.15 11.73 -4.35
CA ILE A 347 19.69 13.11 -4.11
C ILE A 347 18.63 13.17 -3.00
N ILE A 348 17.69 12.23 -2.99
CA ILE A 348 16.70 12.11 -1.90
C ILE A 348 17.41 11.96 -0.55
N HIS A 349 18.39 11.07 -0.47
CA HIS A 349 19.17 10.85 0.75
C HIS A 349 19.95 12.10 1.19
N GLU A 350 20.44 12.90 0.23
CA GLU A 350 21.16 14.15 0.53
C GLU A 350 20.22 15.26 1.03
N LEU A 351 18.99 15.35 0.48
CA LEU A 351 18.07 16.46 0.74
C LEU A 351 17.08 16.19 1.87
N GLU A 352 16.66 14.94 2.06
CA GLU A 352 15.72 14.55 3.11
C GLU A 352 16.50 14.23 4.39
N GLN A 353 16.17 14.94 5.48
CA GLN A 353 16.87 14.81 6.76
C GLN A 353 16.40 13.61 7.58
N GLN A 354 15.34 12.93 7.16
CA GLN A 354 14.71 11.83 7.87
C GLN A 354 14.51 10.63 6.96
N ALA A 355 14.62 9.43 7.52
CA ALA A 355 14.26 8.21 6.82
C ALA A 355 12.77 8.21 6.47
N ARG A 356 12.43 7.68 5.30
CA ARG A 356 11.04 7.53 4.83
C ARG A 356 10.31 6.40 5.57
N GLY A 357 11.05 5.38 5.99
CA GLY A 357 10.48 4.18 6.62
C GLY A 357 9.52 3.47 5.68
N VAL A 358 8.31 3.18 6.16
CA VAL A 358 7.28 2.51 5.33
C VAL A 358 6.79 3.39 4.18
N TYR A 359 6.79 4.71 4.34
CA TYR A 359 6.40 5.63 3.26
C TYR A 359 7.29 5.44 2.02
N CYS A 360 6.67 5.32 0.84
CA CYS A 360 7.33 5.00 -0.42
C CYS A 360 8.01 3.61 -0.47
N GLY A 361 7.79 2.79 0.55
CA GLY A 361 8.06 1.36 0.52
C GLY A 361 6.93 0.59 -0.17
N ALA A 362 6.74 -0.65 0.21
CA ALA A 362 5.71 -1.53 -0.32
C ALA A 362 4.98 -2.28 0.78
N ILE A 363 3.67 -2.41 0.68
CA ILE A 363 2.84 -3.21 1.58
C ILE A 363 2.16 -4.28 0.73
N GLY A 364 2.21 -5.54 1.16
CA GLY A 364 1.63 -6.59 0.34
C GLY A 364 1.80 -7.99 0.91
N TRP A 365 1.64 -8.95 0.03
CA TRP A 365 1.69 -10.37 0.37
C TRP A 365 2.34 -11.22 -0.73
N LEU A 366 2.91 -12.34 -0.29
CA LEU A 366 3.50 -13.41 -1.08
C LEU A 366 2.74 -14.70 -0.74
N GLY A 367 1.85 -15.13 -1.60
CA GLY A 367 1.00 -16.30 -1.37
C GLY A 367 1.74 -17.63 -1.54
N PHE A 368 1.42 -18.62 -0.72
CA PHE A 368 1.93 -19.98 -0.88
C PHE A 368 1.50 -20.66 -2.20
N ASN A 369 0.53 -20.09 -2.89
CA ASN A 369 0.06 -20.51 -4.20
C ASN A 369 0.74 -19.79 -5.37
N GLY A 370 1.79 -18.99 -5.12
CA GLY A 370 2.55 -18.26 -6.14
C GLY A 370 1.92 -16.94 -6.60
N GLU A 371 0.75 -16.57 -6.08
CA GLU A 371 0.17 -15.24 -6.28
C GLU A 371 0.85 -14.23 -5.36
N SER A 372 1.06 -12.99 -5.81
CA SER A 372 1.65 -11.93 -4.99
C SER A 372 1.15 -10.56 -5.41
N GLU A 373 0.98 -9.65 -4.45
CA GLU A 373 0.52 -8.30 -4.73
C GLU A 373 1.09 -7.33 -3.70
N PHE A 374 1.63 -6.20 -4.19
CA PHE A 374 2.21 -5.12 -3.39
C PHE A 374 1.73 -3.76 -3.88
N ASN A 375 1.40 -2.89 -2.96
CA ASN A 375 1.16 -1.46 -3.25
C ASN A 375 2.46 -0.65 -3.12
N ILE A 376 2.41 0.60 -3.60
CA ILE A 376 3.34 1.65 -3.16
C ILE A 376 2.76 2.24 -1.88
N ALA A 377 3.51 2.25 -0.79
CA ALA A 377 3.04 2.74 0.51
C ALA A 377 3.01 4.29 0.55
N ILE A 378 2.00 4.88 -0.11
CA ILE A 378 1.67 6.30 -0.06
C ILE A 378 0.31 6.49 0.61
N ARG A 379 -0.02 7.70 1.07
CA ARG A 379 -1.20 7.97 1.89
C ARG A 379 -1.28 7.02 3.09
N THR A 380 -0.14 6.86 3.76
CA THR A 380 0.08 5.84 4.78
C THR A 380 0.52 6.51 6.08
N LEU A 381 -0.16 6.15 7.18
CA LEU A 381 0.26 6.49 8.55
C LEU A 381 0.95 5.28 9.17
N VAL A 382 1.96 5.54 9.96
CA VAL A 382 2.72 4.51 10.67
C VAL A 382 2.80 4.88 12.14
N ARG A 383 2.27 4.01 13.01
CA ARG A 383 2.44 4.09 14.45
C ARG A 383 3.60 3.22 14.88
N ASP A 384 4.52 3.81 15.64
CA ASP A 384 5.62 3.13 16.33
C ASP A 384 5.63 3.62 17.78
N GLY A 385 5.18 2.78 18.71
CA GLY A 385 4.93 3.16 20.09
C GLY A 385 3.88 4.27 20.23
N GLU A 386 4.28 5.40 20.80
CA GLU A 386 3.42 6.59 20.99
C GLU A 386 3.50 7.57 19.81
N LYS A 387 4.27 7.27 18.78
CA LYS A 387 4.51 8.14 17.65
C LYS A 387 3.69 7.68 16.44
N LEU A 388 2.94 8.60 15.83
CA LEU A 388 2.23 8.40 14.56
C LEU A 388 2.79 9.35 13.52
N THR A 389 3.29 8.79 12.41
CA THR A 389 3.90 9.58 11.34
C THR A 389 3.20 9.35 10.01
N TYR A 390 3.19 10.37 9.15
CA TYR A 390 2.94 10.22 7.73
C TYR A 390 3.83 11.17 6.94
N HIS A 391 4.05 10.81 5.67
CA HIS A 391 4.80 11.64 4.74
C HIS A 391 3.95 11.98 3.53
N VAL A 392 4.28 13.09 2.91
CA VAL A 392 3.73 13.53 1.62
C VAL A 392 4.86 14.08 0.76
N GLY A 393 4.78 13.88 -0.56
CA GLY A 393 5.83 14.31 -1.46
C GLY A 393 5.31 14.84 -2.77
N ALA A 394 6.18 15.55 -3.47
CA ALA A 394 5.95 16.10 -4.81
C ALA A 394 7.05 15.67 -5.78
N GLY A 395 6.70 15.45 -7.04
CA GLY A 395 7.63 15.14 -8.10
C GLY A 395 8.21 16.40 -8.70
N ILE A 396 9.48 16.67 -8.43
CA ILE A 396 10.17 17.88 -8.86
C ILE A 396 10.74 17.70 -10.27
N VAL A 397 10.36 18.57 -11.17
CA VAL A 397 10.79 18.64 -12.58
C VAL A 397 11.35 20.04 -12.91
N ALA A 398 11.86 20.23 -14.11
CA ALA A 398 12.47 21.51 -14.53
C ALA A 398 11.54 22.73 -14.35
N ASP A 399 10.25 22.55 -14.66
CA ASP A 399 9.26 23.62 -14.60
C ASP A 399 8.62 23.78 -13.21
N SER A 400 9.01 22.97 -12.21
CA SER A 400 8.49 23.06 -10.84
C SER A 400 8.74 24.43 -10.23
N ILE A 401 7.73 24.97 -9.55
CA ILE A 401 7.81 26.22 -8.77
C ILE A 401 7.89 25.81 -7.29
N PRO A 402 8.97 26.10 -6.56
CA PRO A 402 9.24 25.56 -5.22
C PRO A 402 8.08 25.74 -4.22
N GLU A 403 7.45 26.91 -4.19
CA GLU A 403 6.33 27.22 -3.30
C GLU A 403 5.06 26.43 -3.68
N GLU A 404 4.81 26.22 -4.99
CA GLU A 404 3.67 25.45 -5.47
C GLU A 404 3.85 23.96 -5.17
N GLU A 405 5.07 23.42 -5.30
CA GLU A 405 5.37 22.04 -4.92
C GLU A 405 5.16 21.79 -3.42
N PHE A 406 5.55 22.76 -2.58
CA PHE A 406 5.22 22.70 -1.15
C PHE A 406 3.71 22.66 -0.92
N GLN A 407 2.93 23.52 -1.59
CA GLN A 407 1.46 23.50 -1.48
C GLN A 407 0.88 22.20 -2.01
N GLU A 408 1.41 21.62 -3.08
CA GLU A 408 0.99 20.32 -3.60
C GLU A 408 1.13 19.20 -2.54
N THR A 409 2.24 19.20 -1.77
CA THR A 409 2.39 18.24 -0.68
C THR A 409 1.30 18.40 0.39
N LEU A 410 0.93 19.64 0.73
CA LEU A 410 -0.15 19.89 1.70
C LEU A 410 -1.52 19.43 1.17
N HIS A 411 -1.81 19.65 -0.12
CA HIS A 411 -3.03 19.15 -0.74
C HIS A 411 -3.09 17.61 -0.72
N LYS A 412 -1.97 16.92 -0.94
CA LYS A 412 -1.91 15.46 -0.82
C LYS A 412 -2.15 14.96 0.60
N ALA A 413 -1.90 15.78 1.62
CA ALA A 413 -2.19 15.48 3.02
C ALA A 413 -3.67 15.66 3.40
N GLU A 414 -4.47 16.36 2.60
CA GLU A 414 -5.86 16.74 2.97
C GLU A 414 -6.75 15.53 3.27
N GLY A 415 -6.61 14.45 2.49
CA GLY A 415 -7.38 13.23 2.73
C GLY A 415 -7.09 12.60 4.10
N ILE A 416 -5.81 12.55 4.48
CA ILE A 416 -5.37 12.06 5.80
C ILE A 416 -5.92 12.99 6.90
N LYS A 417 -5.76 14.30 6.74
CA LYS A 417 -6.27 15.30 7.71
C LYS A 417 -7.77 15.15 7.90
N LEU A 418 -8.53 15.04 6.82
CA LEU A 418 -9.98 14.88 6.89
C LEU A 418 -10.38 13.61 7.65
N GLY A 419 -9.70 12.47 7.41
CA GLY A 419 -9.95 11.22 8.13
C GLY A 419 -9.67 11.36 9.62
N VAL A 420 -8.54 11.98 9.98
CA VAL A 420 -8.17 12.23 11.38
C VAL A 420 -9.15 13.19 12.06
N GLU A 421 -9.55 14.28 11.42
CA GLU A 421 -10.52 15.25 11.95
C GLU A 421 -11.90 14.62 12.19
N ARG A 422 -12.37 13.76 11.24
CA ARG A 422 -13.61 13.00 11.42
C ARG A 422 -13.51 12.07 12.62
N PHE A 423 -12.41 11.34 12.74
CA PHE A 423 -12.17 10.44 13.86
C PHE A 423 -12.18 11.19 15.20
N GLN A 424 -11.48 12.33 15.31
CA GLN A 424 -11.45 13.17 16.52
C GLN A 424 -12.84 13.73 16.84
N GLY A 425 -13.60 14.15 15.85
CA GLY A 425 -14.99 14.60 16.02
C GLY A 425 -15.91 13.51 16.58
N LEU A 426 -15.77 12.28 16.13
CA LEU A 426 -16.52 11.13 16.65
C LEU A 426 -16.14 10.80 18.09
N THR A 427 -14.86 10.88 18.43
CA THR A 427 -14.36 10.61 19.79
C THR A 427 -14.87 11.63 20.79
N VAL A 428 -14.87 12.92 20.48
CA VAL A 428 -15.40 13.99 21.33
C VAL A 428 -16.91 13.83 21.51
N ALA A 429 -17.65 13.46 20.47
CA ALA A 429 -19.10 13.23 20.58
C ALA A 429 -19.40 12.03 21.49
N ALA A 430 -18.61 10.97 21.43
CA ALA A 430 -18.78 9.78 22.29
C ALA A 430 -18.51 10.10 23.76
N ASP A 431 -17.51 10.93 24.08
CA ASP A 431 -17.21 11.37 25.45
C ASP A 431 -18.30 12.31 26.03
N CYS A 432 -18.94 13.10 25.18
CA CYS A 432 -20.08 13.94 25.59
C CYS A 432 -21.35 13.13 25.91
N ILE A 433 -21.47 11.88 25.43
CA ILE A 433 -22.64 11.01 25.64
C ILE A 433 -22.44 10.10 26.86
N ARG A 434 -21.24 9.92 27.37
CA ARG A 434 -21.02 9.18 28.63
C ARG A 434 -21.64 9.96 29.79
N PRO A 435 -22.62 9.40 30.55
CA PRO A 435 -23.14 10.07 31.73
C PRO A 435 -22.00 10.23 32.71
N ALA A 436 -21.89 11.45 33.27
CA ALA A 436 -20.97 11.69 34.38
C ALA A 436 -21.23 10.64 35.47
N ASN A 437 -20.20 9.81 35.76
CA ASN A 437 -20.28 8.91 36.88
C ASN A 437 -20.56 9.73 38.13
N THR A 438 -21.82 9.70 38.60
CA THR A 438 -22.18 10.15 39.93
C THR A 438 -21.54 9.22 40.92
N ASN A 439 -20.34 9.60 41.41
CA ASN A 439 -19.82 9.09 42.65
C ASN A 439 -20.67 9.75 43.77
N GLU A 440 -21.53 8.97 44.41
CA GLU A 440 -21.89 9.06 45.80
C GLU A 440 -21.59 7.72 46.47
#